data_32dc50f5009ab616645ea0fa3930fe04
#
_entry.id   32dc50f5009ab616645ea0fa3930fe04
#
_cell.length_a   1.000
_cell.length_b   1.000
_cell.length_c   1.000
_cell.angle_alpha   90.00
_cell.angle_beta   90.00
_cell.angle_gamma   90.00
#
_symmetry.space_group_name_H-M   'P 1'
#
loop_
_entity.id
_entity.type
_entity.pdbx_description
1 polymer ?
#
loop_
_entity_poly.entity_id
_entity_poly.type
_entity_poly.pdbx_seq_one_letter_code
_entity_poly.pdbx_strand_id
1 'polypeptide(L)'
;MIVAGDIGGTKTHLALFDWSKERVDPVRLESFHSADYTSLEDMLTEFLVPPKPPTPIDELATETSDAGKPEPERPAEEPLKIDAACFGIAGPVVQNHCHTTNLPWVVDGATLAKHFDIPRVKLLNDLEAMAHGILLLRPDEVEILNAGTPPPHNQALALIAAGTGLGESILFWNGSRYQPMPSEGGHADFAPSNDNEIDLLRHLRSNYLHVSYERVLSGPGLHAIYEYVRDSKKNEPTWLSEQIKAGDPAAVIAAAGLRGQADIATQALDLFASIYGAEAGNLALKAMSLNGVYLGGGIAPKLLAKLKDGTFMKSFTNKGRYKRMMSSIPVKVVMNEKTALLGAAAFAAHLAQQTAR
;
A
#
# COMPACT_ATOMS: atom_id res chain seq x y z
N MET A 1 -19.78 -11.67 10.46
CA MET A 1 -18.83 -10.56 10.32
C MET A 1 -17.47 -11.07 9.86
N ILE A 2 -16.65 -10.21 9.24
CA ILE A 2 -15.24 -10.52 8.99
C ILE A 2 -14.33 -9.45 9.58
N VAL A 3 -13.10 -9.83 9.92
CA VAL A 3 -12.02 -8.91 10.32
C VAL A 3 -11.02 -8.79 9.20
N ALA A 4 -10.60 -7.57 8.90
CA ALA A 4 -9.48 -7.31 8.01
C ALA A 4 -8.47 -6.38 8.68
N GLY A 5 -7.19 -6.58 8.33
CA GLY A 5 -6.12 -5.73 8.81
C GLY A 5 -5.10 -5.40 7.72
N ASP A 6 -4.54 -4.20 7.82
CA ASP A 6 -3.35 -3.75 7.08
C ASP A 6 -2.27 -3.43 8.12
N ILE A 7 -1.29 -4.33 8.22
CA ILE A 7 -0.30 -4.37 9.30
C ILE A 7 1.02 -3.77 8.79
N GLY A 8 1.20 -2.50 9.08
CA GLY A 8 2.44 -1.78 8.75
C GLY A 8 3.38 -1.65 9.95
N GLY A 9 4.66 -1.34 9.69
CA GLY A 9 5.67 -1.19 10.74
C GLY A 9 5.44 -0.01 11.68
N THR A 10 4.77 1.06 11.23
CA THR A 10 4.47 2.24 12.04
C THR A 10 3.00 2.30 12.43
N LYS A 11 2.11 1.92 11.53
CA LYS A 11 0.68 2.07 11.67
C LYS A 11 -0.02 0.80 11.19
N THR A 12 -0.96 0.34 11.99
CA THR A 12 -1.85 -0.79 11.67
C THR A 12 -3.29 -0.30 11.59
N HIS A 13 -3.99 -0.70 10.55
CA HIS A 13 -5.42 -0.49 10.40
C HIS A 13 -6.16 -1.81 10.60
N LEU A 14 -7.12 -1.84 11.52
CA LEU A 14 -8.02 -2.98 11.71
C LEU A 14 -9.46 -2.55 11.43
N ALA A 15 -10.22 -3.40 10.77
CA ALA A 15 -11.60 -3.11 10.46
C ALA A 15 -12.50 -4.36 10.53
N LEU A 16 -13.75 -4.12 10.93
CA LEU A 16 -14.87 -5.08 10.88
C LEU A 16 -15.75 -4.76 9.69
N PHE A 17 -16.17 -5.78 8.96
CA PHE A 17 -17.06 -5.66 7.81
C PHE A 17 -18.21 -6.66 7.91
N ASP A 18 -19.36 -6.22 7.40
CA ASP A 18 -20.48 -7.10 7.10
C ASP A 18 -20.34 -7.65 5.67
N TRP A 19 -19.83 -8.87 5.51
CA TRP A 19 -19.51 -9.48 4.22
C TRP A 19 -20.72 -9.92 3.40
N SER A 20 -21.95 -9.76 3.91
CA SER A 20 -23.18 -10.04 3.18
C SER A 20 -23.42 -9.09 2.00
N LYS A 21 -22.70 -7.99 1.91
CA LYS A 21 -22.81 -6.95 0.88
C LYS A 21 -21.64 -7.03 -0.12
N GLU A 22 -21.85 -6.64 -1.39
CA GLU A 22 -20.84 -6.76 -2.46
C GLU A 22 -19.58 -5.89 -2.25
N ARG A 23 -19.76 -4.67 -1.77
CA ARG A 23 -18.69 -3.81 -1.25
C ARG A 23 -19.20 -3.11 -0.02
N VAL A 24 -18.41 -3.14 1.03
CA VAL A 24 -18.83 -2.67 2.33
C VAL A 24 -17.84 -1.65 2.83
N ASP A 25 -18.37 -0.50 3.24
CA ASP A 25 -17.67 0.36 4.16
C ASP A 25 -17.55 -0.38 5.51
N PRO A 26 -16.43 -0.23 6.21
CA PRO A 26 -16.25 -0.93 7.47
C PRO A 26 -17.30 -0.51 8.49
N VAL A 27 -17.87 -1.47 9.21
CA VAL A 27 -18.77 -1.22 10.35
C VAL A 27 -17.99 -0.55 11.48
N ARG A 28 -16.72 -0.94 11.65
CA ARG A 28 -15.78 -0.35 12.60
C ARG A 28 -14.41 -0.31 11.94
N LEU A 29 -13.70 0.81 12.07
CA LEU A 29 -12.34 0.99 11.59
C LEU A 29 -11.55 1.72 12.65
N GLU A 30 -10.42 1.15 13.05
CA GLU A 30 -9.48 1.77 13.96
C GLU A 30 -8.06 1.76 13.42
N SER A 31 -7.28 2.71 13.88
CA SER A 31 -5.88 2.87 13.49
C SER A 31 -5.04 2.88 14.76
N PHE A 32 -4.08 1.98 14.79
CA PHE A 32 -3.17 1.78 15.92
C PHE A 32 -1.76 2.19 15.55
N HIS A 33 -1.00 2.68 16.53
CA HIS A 33 0.44 2.83 16.39
C HIS A 33 1.09 1.49 16.71
N SER A 34 1.70 0.85 15.71
CA SER A 34 2.12 -0.56 15.81
C SER A 34 3.13 -0.81 16.93
N ALA A 35 4.00 0.19 17.22
CA ALA A 35 5.02 0.07 18.27
C ALA A 35 4.46 0.09 19.71
N ASP A 36 3.19 0.45 19.90
CA ASP A 36 2.57 0.47 21.24
C ASP A 36 2.13 -0.93 21.68
N TYR A 37 2.19 -1.93 20.79
CA TYR A 37 1.75 -3.31 21.03
C TYR A 37 2.91 -4.29 20.93
N THR A 38 2.85 -5.36 21.74
CA THR A 38 3.86 -6.42 21.73
C THR A 38 3.60 -7.48 20.67
N SER A 39 2.34 -7.60 20.21
CA SER A 39 1.90 -8.57 19.22
C SER A 39 0.63 -8.12 18.49
N LEU A 40 0.29 -8.79 17.38
CA LEU A 40 -0.99 -8.59 16.71
C LEU A 40 -2.16 -9.11 17.55
N GLU A 41 -1.93 -10.15 18.36
CA GLU A 41 -2.91 -10.72 19.29
C GLU A 41 -3.36 -9.69 20.33
N ASP A 42 -2.43 -8.94 20.91
CA ASP A 42 -2.74 -7.90 21.91
C ASP A 42 -3.60 -6.79 21.26
N MET A 43 -3.23 -6.35 20.07
CA MET A 43 -3.95 -5.33 19.34
C MET A 43 -5.36 -5.79 18.92
N LEU A 44 -5.50 -7.04 18.45
CA LEU A 44 -6.79 -7.63 18.11
C LEU A 44 -7.68 -7.82 19.34
N THR A 45 -7.09 -8.18 20.49
CA THR A 45 -7.83 -8.29 21.74
C THR A 45 -8.47 -6.96 22.11
N GLU A 46 -7.74 -5.85 22.00
CA GLU A 46 -8.28 -4.51 22.23
C GLU A 46 -9.34 -4.16 21.19
N PHE A 47 -9.04 -4.39 19.91
CA PHE A 47 -9.95 -4.08 18.80
C PHE A 47 -11.27 -4.85 18.86
N LEU A 48 -11.28 -6.11 19.31
CA LEU A 48 -12.49 -6.94 19.33
C LEU A 48 -13.36 -6.70 20.57
N VAL A 49 -12.86 -6.02 21.58
CA VAL A 49 -13.69 -5.58 22.73
C VAL A 49 -14.66 -4.50 22.26
N PRO A 50 -15.98 -4.64 22.52
CA PRO A 50 -16.93 -3.58 22.21
C PRO A 50 -16.53 -2.26 22.90
N PRO A 51 -16.64 -1.10 22.22
CA PRO A 51 -16.39 0.18 22.86
C PRO A 51 -17.32 0.34 24.07
N LYS A 52 -16.77 0.72 25.24
CA LYS A 52 -17.60 1.08 26.39
C LYS A 52 -18.59 2.17 25.95
N PRO A 53 -19.88 2.01 26.24
CA PRO A 53 -20.83 3.07 25.98
C PRO A 53 -20.35 4.35 26.69
N PRO A 54 -20.52 5.53 26.07
CA PRO A 54 -20.17 6.79 26.72
C PRO A 54 -20.82 6.84 28.09
N THR A 55 -20.04 7.09 29.14
CA THR A 55 -20.57 7.33 30.48
C THR A 55 -21.56 8.50 30.38
N PRO A 56 -22.81 8.38 30.83
CA PRO A 56 -23.72 9.51 30.85
C PRO A 56 -23.02 10.66 31.55
N ILE A 57 -22.92 11.80 30.88
CA ILE A 57 -22.49 13.04 31.54
C ILE A 57 -23.54 13.29 32.60
N ASP A 58 -23.17 13.21 33.88
CA ASP A 58 -24.05 13.58 34.99
C ASP A 58 -24.55 15.00 34.73
N GLU A 59 -25.80 15.11 34.24
CA GLU A 59 -26.56 16.33 34.40
C GLU A 59 -26.68 16.57 35.90
N LEU A 60 -26.28 17.75 36.31
CA LEU A 60 -26.24 18.24 37.67
C LEU A 60 -27.35 17.61 38.54
N ALA A 61 -26.91 16.90 39.55
CA ALA A 61 -27.75 16.34 40.57
C ALA A 61 -28.64 17.44 41.18
N THR A 62 -29.95 17.39 40.90
CA THR A 62 -30.94 17.85 41.83
C THR A 62 -31.40 16.66 42.64
N GLU A 63 -31.04 16.69 43.93
CA GLU A 63 -31.45 15.71 44.92
C GLU A 63 -32.99 15.62 44.96
N THR A 64 -33.55 14.48 44.56
CA THR A 64 -34.77 13.96 45.12
C THR A 64 -34.66 12.45 45.23
N SER A 65 -34.63 12.00 46.47
CA SER A 65 -34.70 10.60 46.89
C SER A 65 -35.98 9.94 46.40
N ASP A 66 -35.88 8.92 45.58
CA ASP A 66 -36.87 7.85 45.55
C ASP A 66 -36.14 6.49 45.41
N ALA A 67 -36.36 5.65 46.44
CA ALA A 67 -35.69 4.37 46.61
C ALA A 67 -36.36 3.30 45.73
N GLY A 68 -35.57 2.60 44.96
CA GLY A 68 -35.83 1.20 44.64
C GLY A 68 -36.61 0.87 43.38
N LYS A 69 -35.98 1.00 42.19
CA LYS A 69 -36.25 0.05 41.10
C LYS A 69 -34.89 -0.48 40.61
N PRO A 70 -34.70 -1.81 40.52
CA PRO A 70 -33.53 -2.35 39.86
C PRO A 70 -33.54 -1.90 38.38
N GLU A 71 -32.42 -1.32 37.91
CA GLU A 71 -32.25 -1.09 36.48
C GLU A 71 -32.51 -2.43 35.75
N PRO A 72 -33.23 -2.39 34.61
CA PRO A 72 -33.39 -3.57 33.81
C PRO A 72 -32.01 -4.05 33.36
N GLU A 73 -31.64 -5.29 33.73
CA GLU A 73 -30.44 -5.97 33.20
C GLU A 73 -30.48 -5.85 31.68
N ARG A 74 -29.52 -5.09 31.12
CA ARG A 74 -29.33 -5.07 29.65
C ARG A 74 -29.09 -6.49 29.20
N PRO A 75 -29.74 -6.98 28.12
CA PRO A 75 -29.44 -8.26 27.56
C PRO A 75 -27.92 -8.26 27.26
N ALA A 76 -27.21 -9.30 27.69
CA ALA A 76 -25.82 -9.50 27.36
C ALA A 76 -25.71 -9.44 25.82
N GLU A 77 -24.92 -8.49 25.30
CA GLU A 77 -24.66 -8.41 23.88
C GLU A 77 -24.07 -9.76 23.46
N GLU A 78 -24.70 -10.40 22.48
CA GLU A 78 -24.20 -11.66 21.96
C GLU A 78 -22.73 -11.45 21.50
N PRO A 79 -21.80 -12.37 21.82
CA PRO A 79 -20.43 -12.21 21.43
C PRO A 79 -20.32 -12.07 19.91
N LEU A 80 -19.53 -11.10 19.45
CA LEU A 80 -19.35 -10.80 18.04
C LEU A 80 -18.82 -12.03 17.29
N LYS A 81 -19.66 -12.65 16.46
CA LYS A 81 -19.25 -13.82 15.66
C LYS A 81 -18.45 -13.40 14.44
N ILE A 82 -17.20 -13.82 14.39
CA ILE A 82 -16.29 -13.60 13.26
C ILE A 82 -16.25 -14.87 12.41
N ASP A 83 -16.63 -14.77 11.14
CA ASP A 83 -16.69 -15.91 10.21
C ASP A 83 -15.34 -16.19 9.53
N ALA A 84 -14.53 -15.14 9.32
CA ALA A 84 -13.17 -15.23 8.79
C ALA A 84 -12.38 -13.94 9.07
N ALA A 85 -11.05 -14.03 9.01
CA ALA A 85 -10.16 -12.87 9.04
C ALA A 85 -9.05 -12.97 7.99
N CYS A 86 -8.59 -11.79 7.53
CA CYS A 86 -7.44 -11.70 6.64
C CYS A 86 -6.61 -10.45 6.99
N PHE A 87 -5.28 -10.62 7.02
CA PHE A 87 -4.35 -9.56 7.35
C PHE A 87 -3.30 -9.42 6.26
N GLY A 88 -3.18 -8.22 5.67
CA GLY A 88 -2.05 -7.82 4.84
C GLY A 88 -0.90 -7.39 5.75
N ILE A 89 0.26 -8.01 5.62
CA ILE A 89 1.40 -7.80 6.55
C ILE A 89 2.63 -7.41 5.74
N ALA A 90 3.32 -6.36 6.18
CA ALA A 90 4.61 -5.96 5.62
C ALA A 90 5.69 -7.00 5.96
N GLY A 91 5.97 -7.90 5.02
CA GLY A 91 6.94 -8.98 5.12
C GLY A 91 6.55 -10.23 4.32
N PRO A 92 7.48 -11.18 4.16
CA PRO A 92 7.21 -12.42 3.45
C PRO A 92 6.28 -13.32 4.25
N VAL A 93 5.21 -13.78 3.62
CA VAL A 93 4.26 -14.74 4.19
C VAL A 93 4.54 -16.14 3.62
N VAL A 94 4.92 -17.07 4.47
CA VAL A 94 5.19 -18.47 4.10
C VAL A 94 4.32 -19.39 4.94
N GLN A 95 3.54 -20.25 4.32
CA GLN A 95 2.67 -21.21 5.01
C GLN A 95 1.76 -20.57 6.08
N ASN A 96 1.21 -19.39 5.79
CA ASN A 96 0.36 -18.62 6.70
C ASN A 96 1.07 -18.12 7.97
N HIS A 97 2.37 -17.90 7.87
CA HIS A 97 3.24 -17.42 8.94
C HIS A 97 4.09 -16.26 8.41
N CYS A 98 4.31 -15.23 9.22
CA CYS A 98 5.09 -14.04 8.88
C CYS A 98 5.98 -13.59 10.03
N HIS A 99 7.26 -13.38 9.72
CA HIS A 99 8.14 -12.54 10.54
C HIS A 99 8.09 -11.14 9.96
N THR A 100 7.54 -10.19 10.71
CA THR A 100 7.38 -8.82 10.22
C THR A 100 8.74 -8.15 10.05
N THR A 101 8.88 -7.36 8.98
CA THR A 101 10.18 -6.74 8.64
C THR A 101 10.57 -5.62 9.60
N ASN A 102 9.60 -4.83 10.08
CA ASN A 102 9.83 -3.59 10.83
C ASN A 102 9.28 -3.63 12.28
N LEU A 103 8.81 -4.76 12.73
CA LEU A 103 8.31 -5.01 14.09
C LEU A 103 8.92 -6.31 14.60
N PRO A 104 9.03 -6.50 15.91
CA PRO A 104 9.54 -7.75 16.47
C PRO A 104 8.49 -8.88 16.48
N TRP A 105 7.42 -8.74 15.70
CA TRP A 105 6.29 -9.66 15.75
C TRP A 105 6.51 -10.88 14.87
N VAL A 106 6.03 -12.00 15.39
CA VAL A 106 5.85 -13.25 14.65
C VAL A 106 4.36 -13.51 14.60
N VAL A 107 3.78 -13.47 13.43
CA VAL A 107 2.34 -13.65 13.23
C VAL A 107 2.08 -15.01 12.61
N ASP A 108 1.24 -15.80 13.23
CA ASP A 108 0.82 -17.12 12.76
C ASP A 108 -0.71 -17.20 12.66
N GLY A 109 -1.21 -17.45 11.45
CA GLY A 109 -2.64 -17.47 11.19
C GLY A 109 -3.39 -18.58 11.92
N ALA A 110 -2.76 -19.73 12.21
CA ALA A 110 -3.39 -20.82 12.94
C ALA A 110 -3.51 -20.48 14.45
N THR A 111 -2.51 -19.82 15.00
CA THR A 111 -2.52 -19.31 16.37
C THR A 111 -3.62 -18.25 16.54
N LEU A 112 -3.71 -17.29 15.63
CA LEU A 112 -4.78 -16.28 15.63
C LEU A 112 -6.17 -16.93 15.53
N ALA A 113 -6.35 -17.90 14.62
CA ALA A 113 -7.60 -18.63 14.44
C ALA A 113 -8.06 -19.30 15.74
N LYS A 114 -7.13 -19.96 16.43
CA LYS A 114 -7.41 -20.65 17.71
C LYS A 114 -7.66 -19.67 18.85
N HIS A 115 -6.87 -18.58 18.93
CA HIS A 115 -6.94 -17.63 20.05
C HIS A 115 -8.28 -16.88 20.06
N PHE A 116 -8.77 -16.48 18.86
CA PHE A 116 -9.99 -15.68 18.70
C PHE A 116 -11.21 -16.50 18.28
N ASP A 117 -11.12 -17.82 18.23
CA ASP A 117 -12.19 -18.72 17.75
C ASP A 117 -12.73 -18.32 16.35
N ILE A 118 -11.82 -17.93 15.46
CA ILE A 118 -12.12 -17.56 14.09
C ILE A 118 -11.88 -18.78 13.20
N PRO A 119 -12.91 -19.30 12.47
CA PRO A 119 -12.79 -20.55 11.70
C PRO A 119 -11.68 -20.53 10.65
N ARG A 120 -11.40 -19.35 10.06
CA ARG A 120 -10.40 -19.17 9.01
C ARG A 120 -9.67 -17.84 9.15
N VAL A 121 -8.35 -17.90 9.31
CA VAL A 121 -7.47 -16.75 9.30
C VAL A 121 -6.44 -16.91 8.21
N LYS A 122 -6.29 -15.89 7.37
CA LYS A 122 -5.30 -15.84 6.29
C LYS A 122 -4.39 -14.64 6.45
N LEU A 123 -3.11 -14.88 6.28
CA LEU A 123 -2.11 -13.83 6.13
C LEU A 123 -1.76 -13.67 4.65
N LEU A 124 -1.72 -12.45 4.17
CA LEU A 124 -1.23 -12.04 2.87
C LEU A 124 -0.03 -11.11 3.07
N ASN A 125 0.86 -11.07 2.10
CA ASN A 125 1.79 -9.95 2.02
C ASN A 125 0.99 -8.65 1.76
N ASP A 126 1.48 -7.50 2.23
CA ASP A 126 0.83 -6.19 2.08
C ASP A 126 0.54 -5.82 0.61
N LEU A 127 1.49 -6.12 -0.29
CA LEU A 127 1.31 -5.91 -1.72
C LEU A 127 0.28 -6.87 -2.33
N GLU A 128 0.24 -8.14 -1.89
CA GLU A 128 -0.77 -9.10 -2.31
C GLU A 128 -2.17 -8.64 -1.87
N ALA A 129 -2.30 -8.15 -0.63
CA ALA A 129 -3.52 -7.55 -0.14
C ALA A 129 -3.92 -6.33 -0.99
N MET A 130 -2.97 -5.41 -1.28
CA MET A 130 -3.22 -4.26 -2.16
C MET A 130 -3.66 -4.70 -3.56
N ALA A 131 -3.06 -5.77 -4.12
CA ALA A 131 -3.43 -6.30 -5.43
C ALA A 131 -4.89 -6.82 -5.48
N HIS A 132 -5.38 -7.42 -4.40
CA HIS A 132 -6.81 -7.71 -4.27
C HIS A 132 -7.65 -6.44 -4.16
N GLY A 133 -7.14 -5.42 -3.47
CA GLY A 133 -7.85 -4.17 -3.21
C GLY A 133 -8.05 -3.29 -4.44
N ILE A 134 -7.09 -3.24 -5.37
CA ILE A 134 -7.23 -2.41 -6.60
C ILE A 134 -8.43 -2.81 -7.45
N LEU A 135 -8.91 -4.04 -7.32
CA LEU A 135 -10.08 -4.55 -8.05
C LEU A 135 -11.40 -3.97 -7.51
N LEU A 136 -11.38 -3.36 -6.33
CA LEU A 136 -12.55 -2.83 -5.64
C LEU A 136 -12.58 -1.29 -5.64
N LEU A 137 -11.58 -0.65 -6.21
CA LEU A 137 -11.48 0.80 -6.22
C LEU A 137 -12.60 1.44 -7.05
N ARG A 138 -13.19 2.50 -6.50
CA ARG A 138 -14.16 3.34 -7.20
C ARG A 138 -13.44 4.34 -8.13
N PRO A 139 -14.13 4.90 -9.11
CA PRO A 139 -13.54 5.89 -10.01
C PRO A 139 -12.92 7.11 -9.31
N ASP A 140 -13.48 7.55 -8.18
CA ASP A 140 -13.00 8.66 -7.36
C ASP A 140 -11.79 8.30 -6.45
N GLU A 141 -11.46 7.02 -6.37
CA GLU A 141 -10.31 6.50 -5.60
C GLU A 141 -9.06 6.29 -6.47
N VAL A 142 -9.12 6.64 -7.74
CA VAL A 142 -8.00 6.55 -8.68
C VAL A 142 -7.85 7.83 -9.50
N GLU A 143 -6.60 8.18 -9.81
CA GLU A 143 -6.27 9.24 -10.75
C GLU A 143 -5.71 8.65 -12.04
N ILE A 144 -6.21 9.12 -13.18
CA ILE A 144 -5.85 8.59 -14.50
C ILE A 144 -4.64 9.36 -15.05
N LEU A 145 -3.53 8.66 -15.28
CA LEU A 145 -2.39 9.19 -16.03
C LEU A 145 -2.53 8.92 -17.54
N ASN A 146 -3.07 7.78 -17.89
CA ASN A 146 -3.39 7.41 -19.27
C ASN A 146 -4.71 6.63 -19.29
N ALA A 147 -5.70 7.13 -20.01
CA ALA A 147 -6.99 6.44 -20.16
C ALA A 147 -6.85 5.14 -20.95
N GLY A 148 -5.95 5.11 -21.92
CA GLY A 148 -5.70 3.96 -22.75
C GLY A 148 -6.92 3.50 -23.56
N THR A 149 -6.84 2.27 -24.04
CA THR A 149 -7.94 1.57 -24.73
C THR A 149 -7.86 0.10 -24.31
N PRO A 150 -8.48 -0.29 -23.19
CA PRO A 150 -8.40 -1.66 -22.73
C PRO A 150 -9.04 -2.62 -23.74
N PRO A 151 -8.52 -3.86 -23.87
CA PRO A 151 -9.07 -4.84 -24.78
C PRO A 151 -10.47 -5.29 -24.31
N PRO A 152 -11.30 -5.86 -25.24
CA PRO A 152 -12.66 -6.28 -24.92
C PRO A 152 -12.73 -7.50 -23.98
N HIS A 153 -11.60 -8.19 -23.79
CA HIS A 153 -11.50 -9.38 -22.92
C HIS A 153 -10.54 -9.11 -21.77
N ASN A 154 -10.82 -9.74 -20.63
CA ASN A 154 -9.93 -9.65 -19.48
C ASN A 154 -8.52 -10.14 -19.81
N GLN A 155 -7.55 -9.27 -19.64
CA GLN A 155 -6.12 -9.51 -19.77
C GLN A 155 -5.45 -9.23 -18.43
N ALA A 156 -4.17 -9.49 -18.30
CA ALA A 156 -3.45 -9.20 -17.06
C ALA A 156 -3.53 -7.71 -16.67
N LEU A 157 -3.44 -7.47 -15.38
CA LEU A 157 -3.19 -6.18 -14.76
C LEU A 157 -1.80 -6.21 -14.09
N ALA A 158 -1.21 -5.07 -13.87
CA ALA A 158 0.01 -4.94 -13.08
C ALA A 158 -0.18 -3.91 -11.97
N LEU A 159 0.46 -4.16 -10.84
CA LEU A 159 0.57 -3.23 -9.71
C LEU A 159 2.05 -3.01 -9.42
N ILE A 160 2.46 -1.76 -9.36
CA ILE A 160 3.79 -1.34 -8.89
C ILE A 160 3.61 -0.30 -7.80
N ALA A 161 4.19 -0.55 -6.63
CA ALA A 161 3.94 0.23 -5.43
C ALA A 161 5.25 0.74 -4.83
N ALA A 162 5.50 2.04 -5.01
CA ALA A 162 6.65 2.72 -4.41
C ALA A 162 6.28 3.31 -3.04
N GLY A 163 7.07 2.98 -2.03
CA GLY A 163 6.92 3.41 -0.65
C GLY A 163 8.26 3.44 0.08
N THR A 164 8.38 2.84 1.26
CA THR A 164 9.67 2.59 1.92
C THR A 164 10.53 1.64 1.08
N GLY A 165 9.92 0.69 0.38
CA GLY A 165 10.50 -0.17 -0.64
C GLY A 165 9.77 -0.05 -1.97
N LEU A 166 10.00 -1.03 -2.85
CA LEU A 166 9.33 -1.17 -4.15
C LEU A 166 8.72 -2.56 -4.26
N GLY A 167 7.39 -2.62 -4.30
CA GLY A 167 6.67 -3.87 -4.56
C GLY A 167 6.11 -3.95 -5.97
N GLU A 168 6.07 -5.15 -6.54
CA GLU A 168 5.48 -5.43 -7.83
C GLU A 168 4.59 -6.67 -7.77
N SER A 169 3.45 -6.63 -8.44
CA SER A 169 2.54 -7.76 -8.56
C SER A 169 1.87 -7.80 -9.92
N ILE A 170 1.65 -9.00 -10.42
CA ILE A 170 0.91 -9.25 -11.65
C ILE A 170 -0.41 -9.92 -11.27
N LEU A 171 -1.52 -9.43 -11.79
CA LEU A 171 -2.82 -10.07 -11.62
C LEU A 171 -3.21 -10.70 -12.94
N PHE A 172 -3.28 -12.02 -12.99
CA PHE A 172 -3.74 -12.74 -14.17
C PHE A 172 -5.22 -13.10 -14.07
N TRP A 173 -5.88 -13.13 -15.22
CA TRP A 173 -7.26 -13.59 -15.31
C TRP A 173 -7.29 -15.11 -15.47
N ASN A 174 -7.88 -15.83 -14.51
CA ASN A 174 -7.93 -17.29 -14.52
C ASN A 174 -9.18 -17.87 -15.21
N GLY A 175 -9.93 -17.03 -15.93
CA GLY A 175 -11.21 -17.41 -16.57
C GLY A 175 -12.45 -17.00 -15.77
N SER A 176 -12.32 -16.75 -14.47
CA SER A 176 -13.43 -16.36 -13.59
C SER A 176 -13.13 -15.11 -12.74
N ARG A 177 -11.88 -14.92 -12.33
CA ARG A 177 -11.46 -13.80 -11.50
C ARG A 177 -9.99 -13.45 -11.72
N TYR A 178 -9.60 -12.25 -11.32
CA TYR A 178 -8.19 -11.88 -11.20
C TYR A 178 -7.57 -12.58 -9.99
N GLN A 179 -6.35 -13.07 -10.20
CA GLN A 179 -5.55 -13.70 -9.16
C GLN A 179 -4.18 -13.00 -9.11
N PRO A 180 -3.84 -12.36 -7.99
CA PRO A 180 -2.51 -11.83 -7.77
C PRO A 180 -1.46 -12.92 -7.79
N MET A 181 -0.32 -12.62 -8.40
CA MET A 181 0.88 -13.43 -8.41
C MET A 181 1.98 -12.65 -7.67
N PRO A 182 2.48 -13.15 -6.56
CA PRO A 182 3.52 -12.48 -5.80
C PRO A 182 4.80 -12.38 -6.64
N SER A 183 5.55 -11.30 -6.43
CA SER A 183 6.82 -11.03 -7.12
C SER A 183 7.73 -10.22 -6.20
N GLU A 184 9.02 -10.45 -6.30
CA GLU A 184 10.07 -9.61 -5.75
C GLU A 184 10.74 -8.77 -6.86
N GLY A 185 9.93 -8.33 -7.84
CA GLY A 185 10.41 -7.59 -9.01
C GLY A 185 11.12 -6.28 -8.68
N GLY A 186 10.76 -5.62 -7.56
CA GLY A 186 11.47 -4.44 -7.08
C GLY A 186 12.96 -4.68 -6.77
N HIS A 187 13.35 -5.92 -6.51
CA HIS A 187 14.74 -6.32 -6.32
C HIS A 187 15.48 -6.72 -7.61
N ALA A 188 14.81 -6.67 -8.78
CA ALA A 188 15.47 -6.87 -10.06
C ALA A 188 16.49 -5.75 -10.35
N ASP A 189 17.48 -6.06 -11.20
CA ASP A 189 18.55 -5.12 -11.56
C ASP A 189 17.99 -3.83 -12.15
N PHE A 190 18.47 -2.68 -11.67
CA PHE A 190 18.19 -1.39 -12.28
C PHE A 190 18.79 -1.33 -13.69
N ALA A 191 17.94 -1.15 -14.70
CA ALA A 191 18.32 -1.09 -16.10
C ALA A 191 18.25 0.36 -16.63
N PRO A 192 19.36 1.10 -16.65
CA PRO A 192 19.40 2.48 -17.13
C PRO A 192 19.05 2.56 -18.63
N SER A 193 18.29 3.57 -19.02
CA SER A 193 17.77 3.79 -20.37
C SER A 193 18.43 4.96 -21.12
N ASN A 194 19.31 5.71 -20.46
CA ASN A 194 20.05 6.86 -21.01
C ASN A 194 21.34 7.12 -20.23
N ASP A 195 22.21 8.01 -20.75
CA ASP A 195 23.53 8.28 -20.17
C ASP A 195 23.47 8.78 -18.73
N ASN A 196 22.48 9.63 -18.39
CA ASN A 196 22.32 10.15 -17.03
C ASN A 196 21.96 9.00 -16.04
N GLU A 197 21.13 8.05 -16.45
CA GLU A 197 20.81 6.87 -15.64
C GLU A 197 21.98 5.88 -15.56
N ILE A 198 22.83 5.80 -16.61
CA ILE A 198 24.09 5.03 -16.57
C ILE A 198 25.06 5.62 -15.54
N ASP A 199 25.17 6.95 -15.48
CA ASP A 199 26.02 7.62 -14.51
C ASP A 199 25.45 7.49 -13.09
N LEU A 200 24.11 7.55 -12.90
CA LEU A 200 23.46 7.22 -11.64
C LEU A 200 23.80 5.79 -11.20
N LEU A 201 23.72 4.80 -12.10
CA LEU A 201 24.09 3.42 -11.79
C LEU A 201 25.55 3.31 -11.34
N ARG A 202 26.47 4.00 -12.02
CA ARG A 202 27.89 4.04 -11.63
C ARG A 202 28.08 4.63 -10.24
N HIS A 203 27.39 5.74 -9.94
CA HIS A 203 27.39 6.38 -8.62
C HIS A 203 26.90 5.41 -7.53
N LEU A 204 25.75 4.75 -7.75
CA LEU A 204 25.18 3.82 -6.76
C LEU A 204 26.04 2.57 -6.56
N ARG A 205 26.74 2.07 -7.59
CA ARG A 205 27.65 0.93 -7.49
C ARG A 205 28.88 1.20 -6.63
N SER A 206 29.20 2.45 -6.31
CA SER A 206 30.22 2.76 -5.31
C SER A 206 29.82 2.37 -3.89
N ASN A 207 28.51 2.31 -3.61
CA ASN A 207 27.95 2.03 -2.30
C ASN A 207 27.23 0.67 -2.20
N TYR A 208 26.79 0.10 -3.33
CA TYR A 208 26.02 -1.14 -3.38
C TYR A 208 26.64 -2.15 -4.34
N LEU A 209 26.77 -3.40 -3.91
CA LEU A 209 27.18 -4.50 -4.79
C LEU A 209 26.11 -4.80 -5.85
N HIS A 210 24.83 -4.74 -5.45
CA HIS A 210 23.66 -4.91 -6.30
C HIS A 210 22.81 -3.66 -6.25
N VAL A 211 22.51 -3.07 -7.40
CA VAL A 211 21.62 -1.92 -7.53
C VAL A 211 20.30 -2.39 -8.12
N SER A 212 19.30 -2.56 -7.28
CA SER A 212 17.94 -2.93 -7.69
C SER A 212 17.12 -1.70 -8.07
N TYR A 213 15.94 -1.93 -8.69
CA TYR A 213 14.97 -0.85 -8.89
C TYR A 213 14.53 -0.20 -7.58
N GLU A 214 14.39 -0.95 -6.49
CA GLU A 214 14.07 -0.39 -5.17
C GLU A 214 15.10 0.66 -4.70
N ARG A 215 16.40 0.49 -5.06
CA ARG A 215 17.46 1.46 -4.73
C ARG A 215 17.28 2.82 -5.40
N VAL A 216 16.38 2.93 -6.37
CA VAL A 216 16.07 4.17 -7.10
C VAL A 216 14.57 4.52 -7.07
N LEU A 217 13.67 3.55 -6.81
CA LEU A 217 12.22 3.76 -6.81
C LEU A 217 11.60 3.47 -5.44
N SER A 218 12.10 4.16 -4.43
CA SER A 218 11.59 4.15 -3.05
C SER A 218 11.85 5.50 -2.40
N GLY A 219 11.41 5.70 -1.15
CA GLY A 219 11.78 6.91 -0.39
C GLY A 219 13.30 7.05 -0.24
N PRO A 220 14.03 6.03 0.26
CA PRO A 220 15.49 6.02 0.23
C PRO A 220 16.08 6.18 -1.17
N GLY A 221 15.42 5.61 -2.20
CA GLY A 221 15.85 5.73 -3.60
C GLY A 221 15.76 7.16 -4.13
N LEU A 222 14.71 7.90 -3.79
CA LEU A 222 14.60 9.32 -4.15
C LEU A 222 15.74 10.14 -3.49
N HIS A 223 16.08 9.85 -2.24
CA HIS A 223 17.22 10.48 -1.57
C HIS A 223 18.54 10.12 -2.27
N ALA A 224 18.76 8.87 -2.64
CA ALA A 224 19.96 8.44 -3.36
C ALA A 224 20.11 9.11 -4.74
N ILE A 225 19.01 9.28 -5.49
CA ILE A 225 18.99 10.06 -6.73
C ILE A 225 19.35 11.52 -6.46
N TYR A 226 18.81 12.12 -5.39
CA TYR A 226 19.13 13.49 -5.00
C TYR A 226 20.62 13.66 -4.68
N GLU A 227 21.21 12.74 -3.92
CA GLU A 227 22.64 12.77 -3.62
C GLU A 227 23.50 12.69 -4.89
N TYR A 228 23.14 11.83 -5.84
CA TYR A 228 23.79 11.78 -7.15
C TYR A 228 23.73 13.14 -7.88
N VAL A 229 22.53 13.76 -7.95
CA VAL A 229 22.36 15.07 -8.60
C VAL A 229 23.15 16.15 -7.87
N ARG A 230 23.12 16.18 -6.54
CA ARG A 230 23.88 17.09 -5.69
C ARG A 230 25.38 17.01 -5.96
N ASP A 231 25.93 15.80 -5.94
CA ASP A 231 27.37 15.55 -6.09
C ASP A 231 27.86 15.91 -7.50
N SER A 232 27.00 15.75 -8.50
CA SER A 232 27.27 16.12 -9.90
C SER A 232 27.24 17.63 -10.13
N LYS A 233 26.31 18.37 -9.47
CA LYS A 233 26.07 19.80 -9.71
C LYS A 233 26.77 20.73 -8.73
N LYS A 234 27.02 20.26 -7.49
CA LYS A 234 27.67 21.03 -6.39
C LYS A 234 26.99 22.37 -6.08
N ASN A 235 25.65 22.44 -6.21
CA ASN A 235 24.85 23.65 -6.03
C ASN A 235 23.71 23.47 -5.02
N GLU A 236 23.95 22.70 -3.97
CA GLU A 236 22.94 22.44 -2.93
C GLU A 236 22.71 23.74 -2.10
N PRO A 237 21.45 24.22 -2.02
CA PRO A 237 21.12 25.33 -1.14
C PRO A 237 21.25 24.92 0.34
N THR A 238 21.82 25.77 1.17
CA THR A 238 22.05 25.50 2.62
C THR A 238 20.75 25.13 3.33
N TRP A 239 19.65 25.88 3.09
CA TRP A 239 18.35 25.61 3.70
C TRP A 239 17.82 24.21 3.38
N LEU A 240 18.06 23.71 2.16
CA LEU A 240 17.58 22.38 1.75
C LEU A 240 18.38 21.28 2.43
N SER A 241 19.71 21.43 2.50
CA SER A 241 20.59 20.53 3.26
C SER A 241 20.21 20.45 4.74
N GLU A 242 19.90 21.59 5.37
CA GLU A 242 19.48 21.66 6.77
C GLU A 242 18.12 20.96 6.99
N GLN A 243 17.15 21.18 6.10
CA GLN A 243 15.83 20.53 6.20
C GLN A 243 15.92 19.01 5.99
N ILE A 244 16.75 18.56 5.04
CA ILE A 244 16.99 17.13 4.79
C ILE A 244 17.58 16.45 6.03
N LYS A 245 18.52 17.10 6.71
CA LYS A 245 19.13 16.56 7.95
C LYS A 245 18.16 16.52 9.14
N ALA A 246 17.21 17.45 9.18
CA ALA A 246 16.28 17.60 10.30
C ALA A 246 15.00 16.79 10.16
N GLY A 247 14.65 16.31 8.96
CA GLY A 247 13.38 15.66 8.66
C GLY A 247 13.48 14.38 7.83
N ASP A 248 12.36 13.99 7.21
CA ASP A 248 12.34 12.92 6.22
C ASP A 248 12.93 13.42 4.89
N PRO A 249 14.10 12.92 4.47
CA PRO A 249 14.76 13.38 3.26
C PRO A 249 13.88 13.30 2.01
N ALA A 250 13.17 12.18 1.83
CA ALA A 250 12.33 11.97 0.65
C ALA A 250 11.17 12.99 0.60
N ALA A 251 10.53 13.25 1.74
CA ALA A 251 9.43 14.22 1.82
C ALA A 251 9.93 15.66 1.57
N VAL A 252 11.08 16.02 2.12
CA VAL A 252 11.69 17.35 1.91
C VAL A 252 12.08 17.56 0.44
N ILE A 253 12.75 16.59 -0.17
CA ILE A 253 13.16 16.64 -1.59
C ILE A 253 11.92 16.73 -2.49
N ALA A 254 10.91 15.90 -2.23
CA ALA A 254 9.66 15.92 -2.98
C ALA A 254 8.97 17.28 -2.90
N ALA A 255 8.84 17.85 -1.70
CA ALA A 255 8.21 19.15 -1.50
C ALA A 255 8.98 20.29 -2.20
N ALA A 256 10.31 20.30 -2.07
CA ALA A 256 11.16 21.31 -2.72
C ALA A 256 11.11 21.22 -4.25
N GLY A 257 11.17 20.01 -4.79
CA GLY A 257 11.14 19.77 -6.23
C GLY A 257 9.79 20.06 -6.87
N LEU A 258 8.68 19.65 -6.23
CA LEU A 258 7.31 19.94 -6.71
C LEU A 258 7.01 21.44 -6.75
N ARG A 259 7.60 22.22 -5.85
CA ARG A 259 7.44 23.69 -5.80
C ARG A 259 8.47 24.45 -6.66
N GLY A 260 9.42 23.74 -7.29
CA GLY A 260 10.50 24.38 -8.05
C GLY A 260 11.43 25.26 -7.20
N GLN A 261 11.56 24.98 -5.89
CA GLN A 261 12.35 25.79 -4.96
C GLN A 261 13.86 25.54 -5.05
N ALA A 262 14.25 24.39 -5.60
CA ALA A 262 15.65 24.03 -5.81
C ALA A 262 15.77 23.16 -7.07
N ASP A 263 16.61 23.58 -8.02
CA ASP A 263 16.82 22.87 -9.29
C ASP A 263 17.29 21.43 -9.11
N ILE A 264 18.14 21.16 -8.11
CA ILE A 264 18.62 19.81 -7.82
C ILE A 264 17.48 18.89 -7.35
N ALA A 265 16.53 19.41 -6.56
CA ALA A 265 15.37 18.64 -6.12
C ALA A 265 14.40 18.38 -7.29
N THR A 266 14.19 19.37 -8.17
CA THR A 266 13.40 19.23 -9.38
C THR A 266 14.01 18.17 -10.30
N GLN A 267 15.33 18.22 -10.55
CA GLN A 267 16.03 17.22 -11.36
C GLN A 267 15.98 15.83 -10.75
N ALA A 268 16.07 15.70 -9.43
CA ALA A 268 15.90 14.41 -8.75
C ALA A 268 14.50 13.83 -8.97
N LEU A 269 13.45 14.65 -8.90
CA LEU A 269 12.08 14.21 -9.21
C LEU A 269 11.89 13.86 -10.68
N ASP A 270 12.52 14.59 -11.61
CA ASP A 270 12.49 14.28 -13.03
C ASP A 270 13.07 12.89 -13.29
N LEU A 271 14.21 12.61 -12.72
CA LEU A 271 14.90 11.34 -12.87
C LEU A 271 14.11 10.20 -12.20
N PHE A 272 13.59 10.41 -10.99
CA PHE A 272 12.72 9.46 -10.30
C PHE A 272 11.47 9.13 -11.12
N ALA A 273 10.74 10.13 -11.63
CA ALA A 273 9.53 9.92 -12.43
C ALA A 273 9.84 9.22 -13.76
N SER A 274 10.99 9.52 -14.38
CA SER A 274 11.46 8.85 -15.60
C SER A 274 11.72 7.36 -15.35
N ILE A 275 12.48 7.03 -14.31
CA ILE A 275 12.79 5.64 -13.94
C ILE A 275 11.51 4.90 -13.55
N TYR A 276 10.61 5.54 -12.79
CA TYR A 276 9.33 4.95 -12.40
C TYR A 276 8.46 4.60 -13.62
N GLY A 277 8.39 5.51 -14.59
CA GLY A 277 7.70 5.22 -15.86
C GLY A 277 8.37 4.08 -16.64
N ALA A 278 9.71 4.05 -16.66
CA ALA A 278 10.45 3.00 -17.36
C ALA A 278 10.17 1.61 -16.77
N GLU A 279 10.21 1.45 -15.41
CA GLU A 279 9.98 0.16 -14.77
C GLU A 279 8.50 -0.25 -14.81
N ALA A 280 7.57 0.66 -14.58
CA ALA A 280 6.15 0.37 -14.79
C ALA A 280 5.88 -0.13 -16.22
N GLY A 281 6.57 0.43 -17.21
CA GLY A 281 6.52 -0.02 -18.59
C GLY A 281 7.21 -1.39 -18.83
N ASN A 282 8.29 -1.70 -18.11
CA ASN A 282 8.93 -3.02 -18.14
C ASN A 282 8.02 -4.09 -17.57
N LEU A 283 7.40 -3.81 -16.42
CA LEU A 283 6.42 -4.69 -15.79
C LEU A 283 5.22 -4.93 -16.70
N ALA A 284 4.71 -3.86 -17.35
CA ALA A 284 3.62 -3.96 -18.31
C ALA A 284 3.96 -4.88 -19.50
N LEU A 285 5.18 -4.82 -20.00
CA LEU A 285 5.66 -5.70 -21.08
C LEU A 285 5.79 -7.15 -20.62
N LYS A 286 6.41 -7.37 -19.45
CA LYS A 286 6.62 -8.72 -18.88
C LYS A 286 5.30 -9.42 -18.60
N ALA A 287 4.31 -8.68 -18.09
CA ALA A 287 3.01 -9.20 -17.72
C ALA A 287 1.99 -9.18 -18.87
N MET A 288 2.26 -8.49 -19.99
CA MET A 288 1.24 -8.17 -20.99
C MET A 288 -0.03 -7.57 -20.35
N SER A 289 0.16 -6.62 -19.44
CA SER A 289 -0.91 -6.04 -18.62
C SER A 289 -1.76 -5.04 -19.40
N LEU A 290 -2.42 -5.53 -20.47
CA LEU A 290 -3.20 -4.70 -21.39
C LEU A 290 -4.46 -4.11 -20.74
N ASN A 291 -4.96 -4.68 -19.64
CA ASN A 291 -6.09 -4.12 -18.90
C ASN A 291 -5.69 -2.97 -17.96
N GLY A 292 -4.39 -2.77 -17.74
CA GLY A 292 -3.90 -1.59 -17.04
C GLY A 292 -2.75 -1.84 -16.07
N VAL A 293 -2.13 -0.73 -15.70
CA VAL A 293 -1.10 -0.65 -14.65
C VAL A 293 -1.59 0.28 -13.56
N TYR A 294 -1.49 -0.17 -12.32
CA TYR A 294 -1.81 0.62 -11.14
C TYR A 294 -0.52 1.01 -10.42
N LEU A 295 -0.41 2.30 -10.09
CA LEU A 295 0.68 2.84 -9.28
C LEU A 295 0.17 2.96 -7.85
N GLY A 296 0.61 2.04 -7.00
CA GLY A 296 0.28 1.98 -5.58
C GLY A 296 1.37 2.57 -4.69
N GLY A 297 1.21 2.36 -3.39
CA GLY A 297 2.14 2.86 -2.38
C GLY A 297 1.97 4.34 -2.06
N GLY A 298 2.64 4.80 -1.01
CA GLY A 298 2.47 6.15 -0.49
C GLY A 298 3.17 7.26 -1.30
N ILE A 299 4.03 6.92 -2.25
CA ILE A 299 4.80 7.92 -3.03
C ILE A 299 3.99 8.43 -4.22
N ALA A 300 3.31 7.56 -4.97
CA ALA A 300 2.61 7.94 -6.20
C ALA A 300 1.55 9.03 -5.98
N PRO A 301 0.66 8.97 -4.97
CA PRO A 301 -0.29 10.05 -4.69
C PRO A 301 0.40 11.38 -4.35
N LYS A 302 1.48 11.35 -3.58
CA LYS A 302 2.23 12.55 -3.18
C LYS A 302 2.95 13.22 -4.34
N LEU A 303 3.36 12.44 -5.34
CA LEU A 303 4.03 12.93 -6.55
C LEU A 303 3.07 13.08 -7.75
N LEU A 304 1.75 13.08 -7.55
CA LEU A 304 0.76 13.08 -8.61
C LEU A 304 0.98 14.19 -9.65
N ALA A 305 1.28 15.42 -9.22
CA ALA A 305 1.56 16.54 -10.11
C ALA A 305 2.77 16.25 -11.02
N LYS A 306 3.82 15.62 -10.48
CA LYS A 306 5.01 15.21 -11.23
C LYS A 306 4.72 14.06 -12.20
N LEU A 307 3.92 13.09 -11.80
CA LEU A 307 3.54 11.98 -12.65
C LEU A 307 2.64 12.42 -13.83
N LYS A 308 1.87 13.50 -13.64
CA LYS A 308 1.00 14.11 -14.69
C LYS A 308 1.72 15.04 -15.66
N ASP A 309 2.96 15.45 -15.43
CA ASP A 309 3.70 16.39 -16.29
C ASP A 309 4.18 15.78 -17.64
N GLY A 310 3.98 14.49 -17.80
CA GLY A 310 4.34 13.73 -19.00
C GLY A 310 5.67 12.98 -18.90
N THR A 311 6.54 13.26 -17.93
CA THR A 311 7.85 12.60 -17.75
C THR A 311 7.67 11.10 -17.56
N PHE A 312 6.77 10.69 -16.67
CA PHE A 312 6.43 9.30 -16.42
C PHE A 312 5.95 8.59 -17.69
N MET A 313 4.92 9.13 -18.36
CA MET A 313 4.31 8.50 -19.54
C MET A 313 5.26 8.45 -20.74
N LYS A 314 6.15 9.43 -20.88
CA LYS A 314 7.21 9.42 -21.90
C LYS A 314 8.11 8.20 -21.76
N SER A 315 8.56 7.89 -20.55
CA SER A 315 9.42 6.74 -20.24
C SER A 315 8.65 5.42 -20.27
N PHE A 316 7.41 5.39 -19.77
CA PHE A 316 6.50 4.25 -19.83
C PHE A 316 6.30 3.75 -21.25
N THR A 317 6.07 4.67 -22.19
CA THR A 317 5.80 4.35 -23.61
C THR A 317 7.06 4.17 -24.45
N ASN A 318 8.25 4.53 -23.93
CA ASN A 318 9.52 4.42 -24.65
C ASN A 318 10.02 2.96 -24.72
N LYS A 319 9.28 2.11 -25.42
CA LYS A 319 9.54 0.67 -25.59
C LYS A 319 9.71 0.28 -27.07
N GLY A 320 10.39 1.15 -27.85
CA GLY A 320 10.71 0.91 -29.26
C GLY A 320 9.47 0.56 -30.09
N ARG A 321 9.48 -0.56 -30.78
CA ARG A 321 8.37 -1.01 -31.64
C ARG A 321 7.04 -1.20 -30.89
N TYR A 322 7.07 -1.40 -29.57
CA TYR A 322 5.87 -1.57 -28.75
C TYR A 322 5.25 -0.25 -28.27
N LYS A 323 5.80 0.92 -28.64
CA LYS A 323 5.30 2.24 -28.22
C LYS A 323 3.79 2.40 -28.38
N ARG A 324 3.24 1.97 -29.55
CA ARG A 324 1.79 2.08 -29.85
C ARG A 324 0.97 1.23 -28.87
N MET A 325 1.39 -0.01 -28.62
CA MET A 325 0.74 -0.90 -27.65
C MET A 325 0.82 -0.31 -26.23
N MET A 326 2.00 0.18 -25.82
CA MET A 326 2.18 0.79 -24.50
C MET A 326 1.28 2.02 -24.31
N SER A 327 1.09 2.84 -25.35
CA SER A 327 0.21 4.01 -25.30
C SER A 327 -1.28 3.64 -25.14
N SER A 328 -1.69 2.41 -25.48
CA SER A 328 -3.06 1.94 -25.29
C SER A 328 -3.34 1.34 -23.91
N ILE A 329 -2.30 1.12 -23.08
CA ILE A 329 -2.46 0.56 -21.72
C ILE A 329 -2.98 1.65 -20.77
N PRO A 330 -4.10 1.43 -20.05
CA PRO A 330 -4.52 2.33 -18.99
C PRO A 330 -3.47 2.40 -17.87
N VAL A 331 -3.19 3.60 -17.37
CA VAL A 331 -2.30 3.80 -16.22
C VAL A 331 -3.01 4.65 -15.17
N LYS A 332 -3.09 4.16 -13.95
CA LYS A 332 -3.85 4.76 -12.86
C LYS A 332 -3.01 4.87 -11.60
N VAL A 333 -3.16 5.97 -10.87
CA VAL A 333 -2.59 6.15 -9.53
C VAL A 333 -3.67 5.78 -8.50
N VAL A 334 -3.34 4.93 -7.56
CA VAL A 334 -4.21 4.56 -6.43
C VAL A 334 -4.17 5.70 -5.41
N MET A 335 -5.34 6.31 -5.14
CA MET A 335 -5.48 7.44 -4.21
C MET A 335 -6.01 7.02 -2.84
N ASN A 336 -6.61 5.83 -2.74
CA ASN A 336 -7.13 5.31 -1.48
C ASN A 336 -6.02 4.61 -0.69
N GLU A 337 -5.60 5.20 0.43
CA GLU A 337 -4.58 4.65 1.32
C GLU A 337 -4.99 3.31 1.99
N LYS A 338 -6.29 2.99 2.00
CA LYS A 338 -6.82 1.76 2.61
C LYS A 338 -7.00 0.63 1.60
N THR A 339 -6.37 0.70 0.44
CA THR A 339 -6.53 -0.30 -0.63
C THR A 339 -6.09 -1.70 -0.17
N ALA A 340 -5.00 -1.82 0.60
CA ALA A 340 -4.56 -3.11 1.15
C ALA A 340 -5.59 -3.67 2.15
N LEU A 341 -6.16 -2.83 3.03
CA LEU A 341 -7.22 -3.21 3.95
C LEU A 341 -8.49 -3.70 3.21
N LEU A 342 -8.90 -3.01 2.14
CA LEU A 342 -10.03 -3.44 1.30
C LEU A 342 -9.77 -4.79 0.65
N GLY A 343 -8.54 -5.03 0.19
CA GLY A 343 -8.16 -6.32 -0.39
C GLY A 343 -8.14 -7.45 0.63
N ALA A 344 -7.63 -7.19 1.83
CA ALA A 344 -7.71 -8.15 2.94
C ALA A 344 -9.18 -8.46 3.28
N ALA A 345 -10.06 -7.46 3.32
CA ALA A 345 -11.50 -7.65 3.56
C ALA A 345 -12.16 -8.49 2.46
N ALA A 346 -11.86 -8.23 1.18
CA ALA A 346 -12.37 -9.03 0.08
C ALA A 346 -11.92 -10.50 0.16
N PHE A 347 -10.68 -10.72 0.56
CA PHE A 347 -10.15 -12.07 0.74
C PHE A 347 -10.82 -12.78 1.92
N ALA A 348 -11.01 -12.10 3.05
CA ALA A 348 -11.74 -12.64 4.21
C ALA A 348 -13.19 -13.01 3.86
N ALA A 349 -13.88 -12.15 3.11
CA ALA A 349 -15.24 -12.42 2.62
C ALA A 349 -15.29 -13.69 1.74
N HIS A 350 -14.31 -13.86 0.86
CA HIS A 350 -14.20 -15.08 0.05
C HIS A 350 -14.00 -16.34 0.91
N LEU A 351 -13.17 -16.25 1.97
CA LEU A 351 -13.00 -17.37 2.92
C LEU A 351 -14.28 -17.69 3.66
N ALA A 352 -15.04 -16.69 4.12
CA ALA A 352 -16.32 -16.88 4.81
C ALA A 352 -17.35 -17.58 3.91
N GLN A 353 -17.45 -17.19 2.62
CA GLN A 353 -18.33 -17.84 1.64
C GLN A 353 -18.03 -19.32 1.40
N GLN A 354 -16.77 -19.73 1.48
CA GLN A 354 -16.37 -21.14 1.33
C GLN A 354 -16.77 -22.02 2.53
N THR A 355 -17.05 -21.42 3.67
CA THR A 355 -17.48 -22.12 4.90
C THR A 355 -18.99 -22.29 4.94
N ALA A 356 -19.73 -21.43 4.25
CA ALA A 356 -21.19 -21.46 4.20
C ALA A 356 -21.76 -22.45 3.16
N ARG A 357 -20.91 -23.09 2.36
CA ARG A 357 -21.24 -24.18 1.42
C ARG A 357 -20.86 -25.55 2.00
#